data_fb8cced82cbcc6aee9c826865028a0c7
#
_entry.id   fb8cced82cbcc6aee9c826865028a0c7
#
_cell.length_a   1.000
_cell.length_b   1.000
_cell.length_c   1.000
_cell.angle_alpha   90.00
_cell.angle_beta   90.00
_cell.angle_gamma   90.00
#
_symmetry.space_group_name_H-M   'P 1'
#
loop_
_entity.id
_entity.type
_entity.pdbx_description
1 polymer ?
#
loop_
_entity_poly.entity_id
_entity_poly.type
_entity_poly.pdbx_seq_one_letter_code
_entity_poly.pdbx_strand_id
1 'polypeptide(L)'
;VKKSSTELVITLEEPLPPSVKAGDAVENADFYPSVVFRNNIVRNNRARGSLFTTPEKVLVEGNLFDHSSGAAILLAGDAQGWYESGACHEVVIRRNTFINNLTSRYQFTNAIISIYPEVKQLNKQKDYYHRNVLIENNVFKTFDVPLLFAISTDNLKFVNNKIIYNNDFRGWGQKPFQFRRCANILIKNNKVQPPRTWSIEDCKLENTPADQVRIEN
;
A
#
# COMPACT_ATOMS: atom_id res chain seq x y z
N VAL A 1 -27.63 -11.56 19.06
CA VAL A 1 -27.59 -12.37 20.31
C VAL A 1 -26.40 -13.35 20.22
N LYS A 2 -25.56 -13.39 21.26
CA LYS A 2 -24.43 -14.34 21.32
C LYS A 2 -24.97 -15.77 21.47
N LYS A 3 -24.67 -16.62 20.48
CA LYS A 3 -25.13 -18.03 20.47
C LYS A 3 -24.11 -18.96 21.12
N SER A 4 -22.81 -18.66 20.95
CA SER A 4 -21.70 -19.37 21.59
C SER A 4 -20.49 -18.46 21.75
N SER A 5 -19.33 -18.97 22.19
CA SER A 5 -18.08 -18.20 22.23
C SER A 5 -17.57 -17.82 20.82
N THR A 6 -18.01 -18.52 19.78
CA THR A 6 -17.57 -18.36 18.38
C THR A 6 -18.70 -17.99 17.42
N GLU A 7 -19.96 -17.96 17.89
CA GLU A 7 -21.12 -17.67 17.06
C GLU A 7 -21.91 -16.49 17.61
N LEU A 8 -22.22 -15.55 16.73
CA LEU A 8 -23.07 -14.40 17.00
C LEU A 8 -24.24 -14.40 16.02
N VAL A 9 -25.46 -14.25 16.54
CA VAL A 9 -26.65 -14.03 15.71
C VAL A 9 -26.92 -12.53 15.67
N ILE A 10 -26.87 -11.96 14.49
CA ILE A 10 -27.14 -10.54 14.23
C ILE A 10 -28.50 -10.44 13.56
N THR A 11 -29.41 -9.64 14.11
CA THR A 11 -30.65 -9.27 13.45
C THR A 11 -30.43 -7.93 12.75
N LEU A 12 -30.71 -7.89 11.48
CA LEU A 12 -30.57 -6.68 10.66
C LEU A 12 -31.92 -5.99 10.50
N GLU A 13 -31.92 -4.67 10.42
CA GLU A 13 -33.13 -3.89 10.15
C GLU A 13 -33.59 -4.05 8.68
N GLU A 14 -32.60 -4.24 7.77
CA GLU A 14 -32.85 -4.47 6.37
C GLU A 14 -32.24 -5.81 5.89
N PRO A 15 -32.82 -6.43 4.84
CA PRO A 15 -32.28 -7.64 4.26
C PRO A 15 -30.86 -7.41 3.70
N LEU A 16 -29.99 -8.41 3.86
CA LEU A 16 -28.68 -8.38 3.21
C LEU A 16 -28.82 -8.31 1.67
N PRO A 17 -28.00 -7.50 1.00
CA PRO A 17 -27.96 -7.51 -0.46
C PRO A 17 -27.70 -8.92 -1.01
N PRO A 18 -28.28 -9.28 -2.18
CA PRO A 18 -28.09 -10.60 -2.79
C PRO A 18 -26.63 -10.95 -3.13
N SER A 19 -25.77 -9.95 -3.16
CA SER A 19 -24.33 -10.12 -3.37
C SER A 19 -23.61 -10.73 -2.17
N VAL A 20 -24.17 -10.59 -0.96
CA VAL A 20 -23.55 -11.12 0.29
C VAL A 20 -23.81 -12.62 0.38
N LYS A 21 -22.76 -13.38 0.63
CA LYS A 21 -22.77 -14.84 0.67
C LYS A 21 -22.15 -15.37 1.94
N ALA A 22 -22.43 -16.63 2.24
CA ALA A 22 -21.74 -17.33 3.32
C ALA A 22 -20.22 -17.33 3.08
N GLY A 23 -19.48 -16.91 4.10
CA GLY A 23 -18.02 -16.73 4.05
C GLY A 23 -17.57 -15.30 3.77
N ASP A 24 -18.48 -14.37 3.53
CA ASP A 24 -18.15 -12.96 3.49
C ASP A 24 -17.95 -12.43 4.93
N ALA A 25 -17.03 -11.47 5.06
CA ALA A 25 -16.78 -10.80 6.33
C ALA A 25 -17.66 -9.56 6.45
N VAL A 26 -18.06 -9.26 7.67
CA VAL A 26 -18.75 -8.03 8.06
C VAL A 26 -17.92 -7.29 9.11
N GLU A 27 -17.92 -5.97 9.05
CA GLU A 27 -17.23 -5.14 10.02
C GLU A 27 -18.15 -4.01 10.52
N ASN A 28 -17.84 -3.48 11.70
CA ASN A 28 -18.61 -2.38 12.25
C ASN A 28 -18.11 -1.05 11.71
N ALA A 29 -18.91 -0.41 10.84
CA ALA A 29 -18.58 0.86 10.20
C ALA A 29 -18.47 2.05 11.17
N ASP A 30 -19.06 1.97 12.35
CA ASP A 30 -19.01 3.03 13.37
C ASP A 30 -17.61 3.17 14.01
N PHE A 31 -16.74 2.18 13.83
CA PHE A 31 -15.40 2.16 14.43
C PHE A 31 -14.26 2.42 13.44
N TYR A 32 -14.53 3.03 12.31
CA TYR A 32 -13.47 3.43 11.37
C TYR A 32 -12.76 4.71 11.84
N PRO A 33 -11.50 4.63 12.26
CA PRO A 33 -10.76 5.80 12.67
C PRO A 33 -10.16 6.53 11.46
N SER A 34 -10.19 7.85 11.46
CA SER A 34 -9.22 8.64 10.72
C SER A 34 -7.87 8.60 11.44
N VAL A 35 -6.78 8.49 10.69
CA VAL A 35 -5.43 8.31 11.25
C VAL A 35 -4.53 9.46 10.85
N VAL A 36 -3.85 10.07 11.83
CA VAL A 36 -2.74 11.00 11.61
C VAL A 36 -1.49 10.42 12.27
N PHE A 37 -0.58 9.91 11.42
CA PHE A 37 0.70 9.35 11.83
C PHE A 37 1.82 10.30 11.38
N ARG A 38 2.32 11.15 12.29
CA ARG A 38 3.27 12.20 11.91
C ARG A 38 4.39 12.41 12.92
N ASN A 39 5.54 12.87 12.42
CA ASN A 39 6.73 13.24 13.20
C ASN A 39 7.26 12.09 14.10
N ASN A 40 7.10 10.85 13.65
CA ASN A 40 7.60 9.67 14.35
C ASN A 40 8.94 9.22 13.78
N ILE A 41 9.69 8.48 14.59
CA ILE A 41 10.87 7.74 14.18
C ILE A 41 10.56 6.25 14.34
N VAL A 42 10.54 5.53 13.21
CA VAL A 42 10.32 4.08 13.15
C VAL A 42 11.57 3.44 12.60
N ARG A 43 12.28 2.66 13.41
CA ARG A 43 13.57 2.09 13.00
C ARG A 43 13.77 0.65 13.45
N ASN A 44 14.56 -0.07 12.65
CA ASN A 44 15.03 -1.42 12.96
C ASN A 44 13.91 -2.43 13.20
N ASN A 45 12.74 -2.22 12.59
CA ASN A 45 11.63 -3.17 12.70
C ASN A 45 11.93 -4.43 11.90
N ARG A 46 11.72 -5.58 12.53
CA ARG A 46 11.92 -6.88 11.88
C ARG A 46 10.96 -7.12 10.72
N ALA A 47 9.74 -6.65 10.82
CA ALA A 47 8.72 -6.78 9.77
C ALA A 47 8.48 -5.43 9.07
N ARG A 48 7.27 -4.95 9.02
CA ARG A 48 6.89 -3.65 8.47
C ARG A 48 7.02 -2.52 9.48
N GLY A 49 7.28 -1.30 9.01
CA GLY A 49 7.37 -0.12 9.86
C GLY A 49 5.99 0.30 10.41
N SER A 50 4.99 0.33 9.55
CA SER A 50 3.59 0.65 9.90
C SER A 50 2.62 -0.09 9.00
N LEU A 51 1.38 -0.26 9.47
CA LEU A 51 0.27 -0.85 8.73
C LEU A 51 -0.99 -0.02 8.95
N PHE A 52 -1.72 0.25 7.87
CA PHE A 52 -2.98 0.98 7.91
C PHE A 52 -4.07 0.21 7.16
N THR A 53 -5.24 0.13 7.79
CA THR A 53 -6.42 -0.59 7.29
C THR A 53 -7.69 0.17 7.69
N THR A 54 -8.01 1.26 7.05
CA THR A 54 -9.24 2.02 7.33
C THR A 54 -9.76 2.68 6.07
N PRO A 55 -11.09 2.72 5.84
CA PRO A 55 -11.67 3.47 4.74
C PRO A 55 -11.66 4.99 4.96
N GLU A 56 -11.39 5.43 6.17
CA GLU A 56 -11.28 6.83 6.52
C GLU A 56 -9.94 7.45 6.10
N LYS A 57 -9.76 8.72 6.39
CA LYS A 57 -8.55 9.47 6.03
C LYS A 57 -7.32 8.95 6.77
N VAL A 58 -6.25 8.69 6.03
CA VAL A 58 -4.93 8.36 6.56
C VAL A 58 -3.92 9.40 6.12
N LEU A 59 -3.32 10.08 7.07
CA LEU A 59 -2.21 11.01 6.83
C LEU A 59 -0.93 10.44 7.48
N VAL A 60 0.08 10.14 6.66
CA VAL A 60 1.43 9.73 7.10
C VAL A 60 2.39 10.83 6.71
N GLU A 61 2.82 11.68 7.67
CA GLU A 61 3.55 12.91 7.35
C GLU A 61 4.77 13.14 8.25
N GLY A 62 5.89 13.52 7.63
CA GLY A 62 7.08 13.97 8.36
C GLY A 62 7.76 12.90 9.20
N ASN A 63 7.55 11.62 8.89
CA ASN A 63 8.14 10.52 9.64
C ASN A 63 9.51 10.12 9.08
N LEU A 64 10.34 9.54 9.94
CA LEU A 64 11.55 8.81 9.57
C LEU A 64 11.27 7.31 9.68
N PHE A 65 11.38 6.58 8.57
CA PHE A 65 11.41 5.13 8.51
C PHE A 65 12.83 4.68 8.19
N ASP A 66 13.44 3.97 9.10
CA ASP A 66 14.88 3.68 9.05
C ASP A 66 15.13 2.18 9.29
N HIS A 67 15.65 1.48 8.26
CA HIS A 67 16.05 0.07 8.30
C HIS A 67 14.96 -0.92 8.75
N SER A 68 13.71 -0.77 8.28
CA SER A 68 12.71 -1.84 8.41
C SER A 68 13.08 -3.02 7.51
N SER A 69 13.00 -4.25 8.01
CA SER A 69 13.30 -5.45 7.19
C SER A 69 12.23 -5.69 6.10
N GLY A 70 10.98 -5.36 6.37
CA GLY A 70 9.89 -5.34 5.40
C GLY A 70 9.60 -3.94 4.88
N ALA A 71 8.39 -3.73 4.36
CA ALA A 71 7.94 -2.42 3.91
C ALA A 71 7.99 -1.39 5.05
N ALA A 72 8.34 -0.16 4.72
CA ALA A 72 8.20 0.94 5.65
C ALA A 72 6.71 1.20 5.95
N ILE A 73 5.87 1.17 4.91
CA ILE A 73 4.42 1.37 5.01
C ILE A 73 3.72 0.24 4.27
N LEU A 74 2.75 -0.38 4.94
CA LEU A 74 1.82 -1.34 4.35
C LEU A 74 0.39 -0.80 4.45
N LEU A 75 -0.28 -0.64 3.31
CA LEU A 75 -1.73 -0.51 3.25
C LEU A 75 -2.28 -1.91 3.02
N ALA A 76 -2.99 -2.43 4.00
CA ALA A 76 -3.47 -3.81 4.01
C ALA A 76 -5.00 -3.88 3.99
N GLY A 77 -5.50 -5.07 4.00
CA GLY A 77 -6.89 -5.45 4.18
C GLY A 77 -6.97 -6.96 4.08
N ASP A 78 -7.38 -7.62 5.14
CA ASP A 78 -7.42 -9.07 5.23
C ASP A 78 -8.64 -9.55 6.01
N ALA A 79 -9.63 -10.07 5.31
CA ALA A 79 -10.78 -10.76 5.91
C ALA A 79 -10.60 -12.28 6.00
N GLN A 80 -9.41 -12.81 5.73
CA GLN A 80 -9.18 -14.24 5.58
C GLN A 80 -8.34 -14.86 6.70
N GLY A 81 -7.38 -14.13 7.23
CA GLY A 81 -6.45 -14.65 8.22
C GLY A 81 -6.36 -13.79 9.48
N TRP A 82 -6.01 -12.52 9.31
CA TRP A 82 -5.79 -11.61 10.42
C TRP A 82 -7.02 -10.78 10.79
N TYR A 83 -8.04 -10.78 9.93
CA TYR A 83 -9.27 -9.99 10.08
C TYR A 83 -8.99 -8.50 10.27
N GLU A 84 -8.02 -8.01 9.52
CA GLU A 84 -7.70 -6.59 9.44
C GLU A 84 -8.83 -5.89 8.68
N SER A 85 -9.22 -4.72 9.15
CA SER A 85 -10.33 -3.94 8.60
C SER A 85 -10.16 -3.62 7.11
N GLY A 86 -11.18 -3.01 6.54
CA GLY A 86 -11.39 -2.84 5.12
C GLY A 86 -10.40 -1.99 4.33
N ALA A 87 -10.87 -1.58 3.19
CA ALA A 87 -10.08 -0.88 2.19
C ALA A 87 -9.67 0.54 2.62
N CYS A 88 -8.48 0.99 2.24
CA CYS A 88 -8.08 2.38 2.36
C CYS A 88 -8.63 3.21 1.18
N HIS A 89 -9.35 4.30 1.47
CA HIS A 89 -10.02 5.09 0.45
C HIS A 89 -9.51 6.53 0.28
N GLU A 90 -8.74 7.04 1.22
CA GLU A 90 -8.13 8.36 1.16
C GLU A 90 -6.82 8.36 1.96
N VAL A 91 -5.70 8.20 1.27
CA VAL A 91 -4.37 8.07 1.91
C VAL A 91 -3.42 9.12 1.37
N VAL A 92 -2.78 9.87 2.26
CA VAL A 92 -1.70 10.80 1.92
C VAL A 92 -0.44 10.42 2.67
N ILE A 93 0.62 10.10 1.92
CA ILE A 93 1.96 9.78 2.42
C ILE A 93 2.90 10.87 1.92
N ARG A 94 3.30 11.80 2.81
CA ARG A 94 4.08 12.95 2.37
C ARG A 94 5.15 13.39 3.35
N ARG A 95 6.21 14.02 2.81
CA ARG A 95 7.32 14.60 3.60
C ARG A 95 7.99 13.61 4.55
N ASN A 96 7.89 12.31 4.25
CA ASN A 96 8.59 11.28 5.01
C ASN A 96 10.00 11.06 4.45
N THR A 97 10.87 10.53 5.29
CA THR A 97 12.19 10.05 4.89
C THR A 97 12.25 8.55 5.11
N PHE A 98 12.60 7.81 4.06
CA PHE A 98 12.79 6.37 4.06
C PHE A 98 14.28 6.09 3.89
N ILE A 99 14.89 5.38 4.85
CA ILE A 99 16.32 5.03 4.81
C ILE A 99 16.45 3.51 4.81
N ASN A 100 16.97 2.94 3.73
CA ASN A 100 17.32 1.52 3.61
C ASN A 100 16.25 0.56 4.18
N ASN A 101 15.00 0.80 3.86
CA ASN A 101 13.93 -0.13 4.21
C ASN A 101 13.90 -1.30 3.22
N LEU A 102 13.16 -2.36 3.55
CA LEU A 102 13.03 -3.56 2.73
C LEU A 102 14.36 -4.35 2.61
N THR A 103 15.06 -4.49 3.70
CA THR A 103 16.37 -5.20 3.73
C THR A 103 16.24 -6.72 3.65
N SER A 104 15.03 -7.29 3.80
CA SER A 104 14.78 -8.73 3.75
C SER A 104 13.75 -9.11 2.66
N ARG A 105 14.12 -10.12 1.85
CA ARG A 105 13.23 -10.70 0.83
C ARG A 105 12.18 -11.68 1.39
N TYR A 106 12.27 -12.00 2.67
CA TYR A 106 11.43 -13.03 3.32
C TYR A 106 10.19 -12.45 4.02
N GLN A 107 9.98 -11.15 3.93
CA GLN A 107 8.79 -10.50 4.48
C GLN A 107 7.65 -10.49 3.45
N PHE A 108 6.41 -10.37 3.95
CA PHE A 108 5.18 -10.35 3.12
C PHE A 108 5.03 -9.10 2.25
N THR A 109 6.02 -8.25 2.24
CA THR A 109 5.96 -6.94 1.58
C THR A 109 6.93 -6.89 0.42
N ASN A 110 6.50 -6.28 -0.69
CA ASN A 110 7.19 -6.35 -1.97
C ASN A 110 7.90 -5.05 -2.36
N ALA A 111 7.68 -3.97 -1.63
CA ALA A 111 8.28 -2.65 -1.87
C ALA A 111 8.43 -1.86 -0.59
N ILE A 112 9.15 -0.72 -0.64
CA ILE A 112 9.26 0.21 0.50
C ILE A 112 7.87 0.68 0.94
N ILE A 113 7.00 1.02 -0.02
CA ILE A 113 5.57 1.25 0.21
C ILE A 113 4.82 0.13 -0.51
N SER A 114 4.11 -0.69 0.25
CA SER A 114 3.33 -1.81 -0.26
C SER A 114 1.84 -1.59 -0.03
N ILE A 115 1.05 -1.77 -1.08
CA ILE A 115 -0.41 -1.77 -1.03
C ILE A 115 -0.86 -3.18 -1.37
N TYR A 116 -1.20 -3.94 -0.33
CA TYR A 116 -1.37 -5.39 -0.45
C TYR A 116 -2.63 -5.87 0.28
N PRO A 117 -3.79 -5.82 -0.37
CA PRO A 117 -5.01 -6.46 0.14
C PRO A 117 -4.97 -7.97 -0.14
N GLU A 118 -5.49 -8.77 0.79
CA GLU A 118 -5.70 -10.20 0.60
C GLU A 118 -6.99 -10.46 -0.21
N VAL A 119 -6.86 -10.55 -1.53
CA VAL A 119 -7.99 -10.75 -2.44
C VAL A 119 -7.89 -12.12 -3.12
N LYS A 120 -8.75 -13.08 -2.74
CA LYS A 120 -8.72 -14.46 -3.24
C LYS A 120 -8.84 -14.61 -4.76
N GLN A 121 -9.69 -13.85 -5.39
CA GLN A 121 -10.00 -13.94 -6.82
C GLN A 121 -9.84 -12.58 -7.49
N LEU A 122 -8.62 -12.07 -7.46
CA LEU A 122 -8.28 -10.73 -7.93
C LEU A 122 -8.83 -10.43 -9.33
N ASN A 123 -8.73 -11.37 -10.27
CA ASN A 123 -9.18 -11.18 -11.65
C ASN A 123 -10.71 -11.16 -11.82
N LYS A 124 -11.46 -11.60 -10.81
CA LYS A 124 -12.93 -11.58 -10.80
C LYS A 124 -13.50 -10.40 -10.01
N GLN A 125 -12.66 -9.64 -9.36
CA GLN A 125 -13.08 -8.47 -8.61
C GLN A 125 -13.64 -7.42 -9.58
N LYS A 126 -14.83 -6.88 -9.29
CA LYS A 126 -15.47 -5.85 -10.13
C LYS A 126 -14.82 -4.49 -9.90
N ASP A 127 -14.71 -4.08 -8.64
CA ASP A 127 -14.15 -2.80 -8.22
C ASP A 127 -12.72 -2.95 -7.70
N TYR A 128 -12.03 -1.83 -7.51
CA TYR A 128 -10.72 -1.80 -6.87
C TYR A 128 -10.87 -1.79 -5.36
N TYR A 129 -9.97 -2.50 -4.67
CA TYR A 129 -10.02 -2.59 -3.21
C TYR A 129 -9.60 -1.27 -2.55
N HIS A 130 -8.43 -0.75 -2.90
CA HIS A 130 -7.95 0.54 -2.42
C HIS A 130 -8.16 1.65 -3.45
N ARG A 131 -8.20 2.91 -3.01
CA ARG A 131 -8.33 4.06 -3.91
C ARG A 131 -7.77 5.34 -3.30
N ASN A 132 -7.51 6.32 -4.18
CA ASN A 132 -7.10 7.67 -3.81
C ASN A 132 -5.86 7.68 -2.89
N VAL A 133 -4.76 7.11 -3.37
CA VAL A 133 -3.49 7.07 -2.64
C VAL A 133 -2.54 8.09 -3.25
N LEU A 134 -2.13 9.07 -2.47
CA LEU A 134 -1.16 10.10 -2.84
C LEU A 134 0.15 9.91 -2.07
N ILE A 135 1.25 9.69 -2.79
CA ILE A 135 2.60 9.55 -2.26
C ILE A 135 3.43 10.71 -2.82
N GLU A 136 3.68 11.75 -1.99
CA GLU A 136 4.27 12.97 -2.50
C GLU A 136 5.36 13.56 -1.60
N ASN A 137 6.30 14.27 -2.22
CA ASN A 137 7.31 15.06 -1.51
C ASN A 137 8.11 14.26 -0.46
N ASN A 138 8.27 12.96 -0.66
CA ASN A 138 9.06 12.11 0.22
C ASN A 138 10.51 12.02 -0.26
N VAL A 139 11.40 11.62 0.65
CA VAL A 139 12.82 11.33 0.36
C VAL A 139 13.08 9.84 0.60
N PHE A 140 13.51 9.14 -0.44
CA PHE A 140 13.95 7.76 -0.37
C PHE A 140 15.48 7.73 -0.50
N LYS A 141 16.18 7.36 0.57
CA LYS A 141 17.63 7.04 0.58
C LYS A 141 17.72 5.52 0.65
N THR A 142 17.98 4.89 -0.48
CA THR A 142 17.78 3.43 -0.60
C THR A 142 18.74 2.79 -1.57
N PHE A 143 18.96 1.51 -1.42
CA PHE A 143 19.61 0.67 -2.42
C PHE A 143 18.59 0.23 -3.49
N ASP A 144 19.01 -0.55 -4.48
CA ASP A 144 18.17 -1.01 -5.60
C ASP A 144 17.11 -2.01 -5.14
N VAL A 145 15.96 -1.48 -4.69
CA VAL A 145 14.76 -2.25 -4.30
C VAL A 145 13.51 -1.58 -4.87
N PRO A 146 12.39 -2.30 -4.98
CA PRO A 146 11.12 -1.71 -5.38
C PRO A 146 10.69 -0.58 -4.42
N LEU A 147 10.30 0.54 -5.00
CA LEU A 147 9.81 1.71 -4.26
C LEU A 147 8.34 1.58 -3.91
N LEU A 148 7.55 1.12 -4.89
CA LEU A 148 6.09 1.03 -4.79
C LEU A 148 5.57 -0.27 -5.40
N PHE A 149 4.81 -1.01 -4.61
CA PHE A 149 4.03 -2.17 -5.05
C PHE A 149 2.56 -1.94 -4.72
N ALA A 150 1.67 -2.21 -5.66
CA ALA A 150 0.24 -2.07 -5.44
C ALA A 150 -0.58 -3.18 -6.10
N ILE A 151 -1.55 -3.67 -5.36
CA ILE A 151 -2.59 -4.60 -5.85
C ILE A 151 -3.96 -3.91 -5.72
N SER A 152 -4.80 -4.05 -6.74
CA SER A 152 -6.20 -3.64 -6.74
C SER A 152 -6.41 -2.22 -6.20
N THR A 153 -5.71 -1.26 -6.83
CA THR A 153 -5.72 0.14 -6.42
C THR A 153 -6.11 1.04 -7.59
N ASP A 154 -7.03 1.95 -7.34
CA ASP A 154 -7.46 2.99 -8.28
C ASP A 154 -7.01 4.37 -7.83
N ASN A 155 -6.67 5.26 -8.77
CA ASN A 155 -6.21 6.63 -8.51
C ASN A 155 -5.00 6.68 -7.55
N LEU A 156 -3.86 6.16 -8.04
CA LEU A 156 -2.59 6.09 -7.32
C LEU A 156 -1.60 7.10 -7.89
N LYS A 157 -1.07 7.99 -7.05
CA LYS A 157 -0.13 9.04 -7.45
C LYS A 157 1.18 8.93 -6.69
N PHE A 158 2.29 8.88 -7.41
CA PHE A 158 3.65 8.92 -6.88
C PHE A 158 4.37 10.12 -7.49
N VAL A 159 4.37 11.27 -6.77
CA VAL A 159 4.72 12.55 -7.37
C VAL A 159 5.68 13.37 -6.51
N ASN A 160 6.56 14.13 -7.15
CA ASN A 160 7.48 15.07 -6.50
C ASN A 160 8.38 14.44 -5.43
N ASN A 161 8.67 13.15 -5.51
CA ASN A 161 9.54 12.47 -4.56
C ASN A 161 11.01 12.62 -4.97
N LYS A 162 11.92 12.52 -4.01
CA LYS A 162 13.35 12.47 -4.24
C LYS A 162 13.87 11.07 -3.90
N ILE A 163 14.48 10.40 -4.87
CA ILE A 163 15.06 9.07 -4.71
C ILE A 163 16.58 9.18 -4.82
N ILE A 164 17.29 8.75 -3.80
CA ILE A 164 18.75 8.77 -3.72
C ILE A 164 19.20 7.33 -3.55
N TYR A 165 19.71 6.74 -4.62
CA TYR A 165 20.24 5.39 -4.59
C TYR A 165 21.62 5.35 -3.95
N ASN A 166 21.85 4.33 -3.12
CA ASN A 166 23.11 4.00 -2.49
C ASN A 166 23.46 2.52 -2.73
N ASN A 167 24.61 2.07 -2.23
CA ASN A 167 25.08 0.69 -2.32
C ASN A 167 25.26 0.06 -0.94
N ASP A 168 24.50 0.51 0.07
CA ASP A 168 24.65 0.02 1.45
C ASP A 168 24.23 -1.46 1.57
N PHE A 169 23.35 -1.92 0.70
CA PHE A 169 22.92 -3.30 0.61
C PHE A 169 22.91 -3.79 -0.84
N ARG A 170 22.96 -5.11 -1.00
CA ARG A 170 22.85 -5.74 -2.33
C ARG A 170 21.48 -5.47 -2.95
N GLY A 171 21.47 -4.92 -4.15
CA GLY A 171 20.26 -4.67 -4.93
C GLY A 171 19.47 -5.94 -5.24
N TRP A 172 18.17 -5.78 -5.45
CA TRP A 172 17.27 -6.91 -5.79
C TRP A 172 17.15 -7.14 -7.28
N GLY A 173 17.53 -6.13 -8.12
CA GLY A 173 17.38 -6.20 -9.56
C GLY A 173 15.93 -6.31 -10.01
N GLN A 174 15.03 -5.67 -9.30
CA GLN A 174 13.60 -5.63 -9.60
C GLN A 174 13.18 -4.25 -10.08
N LYS A 175 12.05 -4.18 -10.77
CA LYS A 175 11.49 -2.89 -11.21
C LYS A 175 11.08 -2.04 -10.01
N PRO A 176 11.35 -0.72 -10.03
CA PRO A 176 10.99 0.18 -8.93
C PRO A 176 9.49 0.28 -8.69
N PHE A 177 8.67 0.08 -9.72
CA PHE A 177 7.22 0.11 -9.65
C PHE A 177 6.63 -1.22 -10.07
N GLN A 178 5.68 -1.72 -9.28
CA GLN A 178 5.02 -2.99 -9.57
C GLN A 178 3.52 -2.85 -9.32
N PHE A 179 2.72 -3.04 -10.36
CA PHE A 179 1.28 -2.86 -10.30
C PHE A 179 0.55 -4.11 -10.77
N ARG A 180 -0.38 -4.56 -9.96
CA ARG A 180 -1.21 -5.71 -10.25
C ARG A 180 -2.68 -5.36 -10.13
N ARG A 181 -3.40 -5.37 -11.25
CA ARG A 181 -4.80 -4.95 -11.33
C ARG A 181 -5.00 -3.56 -10.70
N CYS A 182 -4.32 -2.57 -11.23
CA CYS A 182 -4.43 -1.18 -10.82
C CYS A 182 -4.91 -0.31 -11.99
N ALA A 183 -5.43 0.89 -11.69
CA ALA A 183 -5.85 1.87 -12.69
C ALA A 183 -5.53 3.31 -12.25
N ASN A 184 -5.55 4.23 -13.22
CA ASN A 184 -5.37 5.66 -13.00
C ASN A 184 -4.08 5.98 -12.20
N ILE A 185 -2.94 5.45 -12.65
CA ILE A 185 -1.64 5.61 -12.00
C ILE A 185 -0.90 6.80 -12.60
N LEU A 186 -0.41 7.69 -11.75
CA LEU A 186 0.43 8.82 -12.13
C LEU A 186 1.77 8.78 -11.40
N ILE A 187 2.87 8.72 -12.16
CA ILE A 187 4.24 8.88 -11.67
C ILE A 187 4.77 10.17 -12.28
N LYS A 188 5.02 11.22 -11.45
CA LYS A 188 5.30 12.55 -11.99
C LYS A 188 6.34 13.31 -11.19
N ASN A 189 7.22 14.06 -11.90
CA ASN A 189 8.16 15.02 -11.33
C ASN A 189 9.04 14.45 -10.20
N ASN A 190 9.42 13.19 -10.28
CA ASN A 190 10.28 12.60 -9.27
C ASN A 190 11.76 12.81 -9.64
N LYS A 191 12.57 13.17 -8.66
CA LYS A 191 14.02 13.41 -8.87
C LYS A 191 14.82 12.20 -8.42
N VAL A 192 15.62 11.63 -9.31
CA VAL A 192 16.43 10.43 -9.04
C VAL A 192 17.91 10.80 -9.03
N GLN A 193 18.67 10.26 -8.10
CA GLN A 193 20.12 10.35 -7.98
C GLN A 193 20.75 8.95 -7.88
N PRO A 194 21.69 8.57 -8.78
CA PRO A 194 22.15 9.34 -9.94
C PRO A 194 21.03 9.67 -10.92
N PRO A 195 21.16 10.75 -11.72
CA PRO A 195 20.10 11.22 -12.61
C PRO A 195 19.67 10.15 -13.62
N ARG A 196 18.37 9.90 -13.66
CA ARG A 196 17.71 9.06 -14.68
C ARG A 196 16.25 9.51 -14.84
N THR A 197 15.69 9.24 -16.00
CA THR A 197 14.25 9.36 -16.25
C THR A 197 13.58 7.99 -16.12
N TRP A 198 12.34 7.96 -15.70
CA TRP A 198 11.55 6.74 -15.69
C TRP A 198 10.67 6.63 -16.93
N SER A 199 10.44 5.40 -17.31
CA SER A 199 9.57 5.03 -18.43
C SER A 199 8.67 3.86 -18.00
N ILE A 200 7.80 3.42 -18.92
CA ILE A 200 6.96 2.23 -18.68
C ILE A 200 7.79 0.97 -18.44
N GLU A 201 9.04 0.95 -18.96
CA GLU A 201 9.98 -0.16 -18.73
C GLU A 201 10.40 -0.30 -17.25
N ASP A 202 10.26 0.76 -16.45
CA ASP A 202 10.52 0.71 -15.01
C ASP A 202 9.34 0.16 -14.21
N CYS A 203 8.23 -0.16 -14.88
CA CYS A 203 7.05 -0.74 -14.30
C CYS A 203 6.95 -2.24 -14.61
N LYS A 204 6.62 -3.05 -13.60
CA LYS A 204 6.13 -4.42 -13.77
C LYS A 204 4.60 -4.35 -13.71
N LEU A 205 3.95 -4.68 -14.83
CA LEU A 205 2.49 -4.64 -14.95
C LEU A 205 1.92 -6.06 -15.01
N GLU A 206 0.95 -6.35 -14.16
CA GLU A 206 0.20 -7.60 -14.16
C GLU A 206 -1.30 -7.27 -14.09
N ASN A 207 -2.05 -7.63 -15.13
CA ASN A 207 -3.47 -7.27 -15.27
C ASN A 207 -3.75 -5.76 -15.05
N THR A 208 -2.75 -4.93 -15.39
CA THR A 208 -2.79 -3.47 -15.37
C THR A 208 -2.44 -3.02 -16.78
N PRO A 209 -3.36 -2.52 -17.59
CA PRO A 209 -3.05 -2.02 -18.93
C PRO A 209 -2.06 -0.87 -18.88
N ALA A 210 -1.16 -0.80 -19.87
CA ALA A 210 -0.11 0.22 -19.89
C ALA A 210 -0.65 1.66 -20.02
N ASP A 211 -1.80 1.84 -20.66
CA ASP A 211 -2.51 3.11 -20.77
C ASP A 211 -3.08 3.62 -19.45
N GLN A 212 -3.15 2.76 -18.43
CA GLN A 212 -3.51 3.16 -17.07
C GLN A 212 -2.33 3.72 -16.29
N VAL A 213 -1.12 3.76 -16.86
CA VAL A 213 0.10 4.26 -16.20
C VAL A 213 0.65 5.45 -16.99
N ARG A 214 0.57 6.62 -16.40
CA ARG A 214 1.11 7.87 -16.95
C ARG A 214 2.39 8.26 -16.22
N ILE A 215 3.47 8.47 -16.99
CA ILE A 215 4.77 8.86 -16.45
C ILE A 215 5.16 10.21 -17.03
N GLU A 216 5.45 11.17 -16.15
CA GLU A 216 5.88 12.53 -16.48
C GLU A 216 7.13 12.86 -15.66
N ASN A 217 8.29 12.95 -16.34
CA ASN A 217 9.58 13.23 -15.70
C ASN A 217 9.79 14.72 -15.44
#